data_2d56523ae5f13fbfa32721e7037e569f
#
_entry.id   2d56523ae5f13fbfa32721e7037e569f
#
_cell.length_a   1.000
_cell.length_b   1.000
_cell.length_c   1.000
_cell.angle_alpha   90.00
_cell.angle_beta   90.00
_cell.angle_gamma   90.00
#
_symmetry.space_group_name_H-M   'P 1'
#
loop_
_entity.id
_entity.type
_entity.pdbx_description
1 polymer ?
#
loop_
_entity_poly.entity_id
_entity_poly.type
_entity_poly.pdbx_seq_one_letter_code
_entity_poly.pdbx_strand_id
1 'polypeptide(L)'
;DLPLTDHCPGYPSLAKFLANAVRDATYDSLATPRLHPVKFIEVMGRDAGWVAAACALGFSDSERDLLPLIFMPEQPPANAEAALAEISDRVNRDGFCVCVIPETLRDSPGRHFGGDEPLSIDAFGHPYFPSAAAAMTRLVQEKLKLRARYERPGTAARMSVSLASSVDQEEAYGLGWAAAARAATGASDIMVTLDRVSDAPYQCAIGTAPLSQIANRVRPFPNGFATTDGRGITDSFRAYALPLLGEQPFPDYARVDFSRIV
;
A
#
# COMPACT_ATOMS: atom_id res chain seq x y z
N ASP A 1 5.57 5.55 7.50
CA ASP A 1 6.73 4.73 7.89
C ASP A 1 7.79 5.45 8.75
N LEU A 2 7.51 6.65 9.28
CA LEU A 2 8.39 7.28 10.27
C LEU A 2 8.07 6.75 11.68
N PRO A 3 9.09 6.56 12.54
CA PRO A 3 8.87 6.20 13.94
C PRO A 3 8.36 7.39 14.76
N LEU A 4 7.84 7.11 15.95
CA LEU A 4 7.38 8.11 16.94
C LEU A 4 6.22 9.01 16.46
N THR A 5 5.55 8.66 15.41
CA THR A 5 4.27 9.24 15.00
C THR A 5 3.32 8.10 14.62
N ASP A 6 2.02 8.27 14.81
CA ASP A 6 1.05 7.23 14.46
C ASP A 6 1.07 6.99 12.95
N HIS A 7 0.97 8.04 12.18
CA HIS A 7 1.13 8.04 10.72
C HIS A 7 1.65 9.39 10.24
N CYS A 8 1.93 9.49 8.94
CA CYS A 8 2.42 10.72 8.32
C CYS A 8 1.32 11.35 7.46
N PRO A 9 1.22 12.68 7.40
CA PRO A 9 0.37 13.37 6.43
C PRO A 9 0.62 12.89 5.01
N GLY A 10 -0.45 12.73 4.25
CA GLY A 10 -0.44 12.18 2.90
C GLY A 10 -0.66 10.66 2.84
N TYR A 11 -0.32 9.91 3.90
CA TYR A 11 -0.56 8.46 3.92
C TYR A 11 -2.04 8.09 3.83
N PRO A 12 -2.96 8.70 4.59
CA PRO A 12 -4.39 8.39 4.50
C PRO A 12 -4.98 8.64 3.11
N SER A 13 -4.63 9.76 2.48
CA SER A 13 -5.08 10.09 1.12
C SER A 13 -4.51 9.13 0.08
N LEU A 14 -3.22 8.81 0.17
CA LEU A 14 -2.55 7.84 -0.69
C LEU A 14 -3.18 6.44 -0.55
N ALA A 15 -3.43 6.01 0.69
CA ALA A 15 -4.07 4.74 1.01
C ALA A 15 -5.48 4.66 0.41
N LYS A 16 -6.29 5.72 0.56
CA LYS A 16 -7.63 5.81 -0.04
C LYS A 16 -7.59 5.70 -1.56
N PHE A 17 -6.68 6.42 -2.22
CA PHE A 17 -6.51 6.35 -3.67
C PHE A 17 -6.16 4.93 -4.13
N LEU A 18 -5.12 4.34 -3.53
CA LEU A 18 -4.62 3.03 -3.95
C LEU A 18 -5.61 1.90 -3.64
N ALA A 19 -6.31 1.96 -2.51
CA ALA A 19 -7.34 0.99 -2.18
C ALA A 19 -8.50 1.00 -3.20
N ASN A 20 -8.93 2.19 -3.65
CA ASN A 20 -9.90 2.33 -4.74
C ASN A 20 -9.34 1.79 -6.06
N ALA A 21 -8.14 2.21 -6.45
CA ALA A 21 -7.51 1.80 -7.72
C ALA A 21 -7.30 0.27 -7.80
N VAL A 22 -6.89 -0.37 -6.70
CA VAL A 22 -6.70 -1.83 -6.67
C VAL A 22 -8.03 -2.56 -6.70
N ARG A 23 -9.06 -2.04 -6.02
CA ARG A 23 -10.42 -2.60 -6.10
C ARG A 23 -10.98 -2.51 -7.51
N ASP A 24 -10.87 -1.34 -8.16
CA ASP A 24 -11.30 -1.14 -9.55
C ASP A 24 -10.55 -2.07 -10.51
N ALA A 25 -9.23 -2.20 -10.35
CA ALA A 25 -8.40 -3.10 -11.13
C ALA A 25 -8.79 -4.58 -10.94
N THR A 26 -9.26 -4.94 -9.75
CA THR A 26 -9.75 -6.29 -9.45
C THR A 26 -11.08 -6.56 -10.14
N TYR A 27 -12.02 -5.62 -10.12
CA TYR A 27 -13.27 -5.75 -10.85
C TYR A 27 -13.08 -5.78 -12.38
N ASP A 28 -12.14 -5.01 -12.91
CA ASP A 28 -11.73 -5.10 -14.32
C ASP A 28 -11.20 -6.50 -14.67
N SER A 29 -10.35 -7.06 -13.81
CA SER A 29 -9.81 -8.41 -14.00
C SER A 29 -10.87 -9.50 -13.87
N LEU A 30 -11.80 -9.34 -12.92
CA LEU A 30 -12.94 -10.24 -12.75
C LEU A 30 -13.87 -10.24 -13.98
N ALA A 31 -14.07 -9.08 -14.61
CA ALA A 31 -14.89 -8.95 -15.82
C ALA A 31 -14.18 -9.52 -17.07
N THR A 32 -12.85 -9.54 -17.10
CA THR A 32 -12.07 -9.92 -18.27
C THR A 32 -10.94 -10.92 -17.97
N PRO A 33 -11.19 -12.02 -17.23
CA PRO A 33 -10.13 -12.89 -16.68
C PRO A 33 -9.28 -13.56 -17.78
N ARG A 34 -9.86 -13.81 -18.96
CA ARG A 34 -9.14 -14.43 -20.09
C ARG A 34 -8.23 -13.47 -20.86
N LEU A 35 -8.46 -12.16 -20.76
CA LEU A 35 -7.66 -11.17 -21.48
C LEU A 35 -6.34 -10.89 -20.76
N HIS A 36 -6.41 -10.67 -19.46
CA HIS A 36 -5.26 -10.34 -18.62
C HIS A 36 -5.41 -11.00 -17.25
N PRO A 37 -5.12 -12.32 -17.17
CA PRO A 37 -5.29 -13.06 -15.93
C PRO A 37 -4.37 -12.59 -14.81
N VAL A 38 -3.27 -11.90 -15.11
CA VAL A 38 -2.36 -11.34 -14.09
C VAL A 38 -2.20 -9.84 -14.27
N LYS A 39 -2.42 -9.10 -13.21
CA LYS A 39 -2.23 -7.66 -13.16
C LYS A 39 -1.40 -7.27 -11.93
N PHE A 40 -0.31 -6.55 -12.15
CA PHE A 40 0.49 -5.99 -11.08
C PHE A 40 0.15 -4.51 -10.87
N ILE A 41 -0.01 -4.11 -9.62
CA ILE A 41 -0.09 -2.70 -9.22
C ILE A 41 1.16 -2.39 -8.42
N GLU A 42 2.08 -1.62 -9.00
CA GLU A 42 3.29 -1.20 -8.31
C GLU A 42 3.00 0.04 -7.48
N VAL A 43 3.25 -0.06 -6.18
CA VAL A 43 2.99 1.01 -5.23
C VAL A 43 4.29 1.56 -4.66
N MET A 44 4.29 2.85 -4.31
CA MET A 44 5.37 3.45 -3.53
C MET A 44 5.34 2.90 -2.10
N GLY A 45 6.41 3.13 -1.34
CA GLY A 45 6.51 2.69 0.06
C GLY A 45 7.82 1.97 0.37
N ARG A 46 8.70 1.83 -0.61
CA ARG A 46 10.05 1.26 -0.46
C ARG A 46 10.05 -0.01 0.39
N ASP A 47 10.77 0.04 1.53
CA ASP A 47 11.08 -1.12 2.37
C ASP A 47 10.05 -1.32 3.51
N ALA A 48 8.89 -0.63 3.47
CA ALA A 48 7.82 -0.76 4.47
C ALA A 48 6.46 -1.03 3.81
N GLY A 49 5.76 -2.04 4.29
CA GLY A 49 4.51 -2.56 3.70
C GLY A 49 3.24 -1.74 3.93
N TRP A 50 3.31 -0.60 4.61
CA TRP A 50 2.14 0.20 4.97
C TRP A 50 1.25 0.57 3.78
N VAL A 51 1.85 1.00 2.67
CA VAL A 51 1.11 1.41 1.47
C VAL A 51 0.57 0.20 0.71
N ALA A 52 1.37 -0.86 0.61
CA ALA A 52 0.94 -2.12 -0.02
C ALA A 52 -0.24 -2.75 0.74
N ALA A 53 -0.17 -2.79 2.07
CA ALA A 53 -1.23 -3.28 2.94
C ALA A 53 -2.53 -2.49 2.78
N ALA A 54 -2.43 -1.16 2.68
CA ALA A 54 -3.59 -0.29 2.52
C ALA A 54 -4.42 -0.60 1.26
N CYS A 55 -3.82 -1.17 0.23
CA CYS A 55 -4.53 -1.57 -1.00
C CYS A 55 -5.65 -2.59 -0.76
N ALA A 56 -5.58 -3.38 0.32
CA ALA A 56 -6.64 -4.32 0.68
C ALA A 56 -7.82 -3.69 1.43
N LEU A 57 -7.73 -2.43 1.86
CA LEU A 57 -8.78 -1.75 2.61
C LEU A 57 -10.04 -1.49 1.78
N GLY A 58 -9.90 -1.42 0.45
CA GLY A 58 -11.02 -1.18 -0.47
C GLY A 58 -12.05 -2.31 -0.55
N PHE A 59 -11.76 -3.47 0.02
CA PHE A 59 -12.63 -4.65 -0.06
C PHE A 59 -13.42 -4.83 1.23
N SER A 60 -14.72 -4.99 1.09
CA SER A 60 -15.63 -5.32 2.20
C SER A 60 -15.52 -6.80 2.60
N ASP A 61 -16.18 -7.19 3.68
CA ASP A 61 -16.24 -8.59 4.11
C ASP A 61 -16.87 -9.51 3.07
N SER A 62 -17.82 -9.02 2.29
CA SER A 62 -18.44 -9.76 1.18
C SER A 62 -17.54 -9.91 -0.06
N GLU A 63 -16.40 -9.23 -0.08
CA GLU A 63 -15.43 -9.23 -1.18
C GLU A 63 -14.09 -9.88 -0.79
N ARG A 64 -14.05 -10.61 0.33
CA ARG A 64 -12.82 -11.27 0.82
C ARG A 64 -12.23 -12.28 -0.17
N ASP A 65 -13.05 -12.85 -1.02
CA ASP A 65 -12.66 -13.74 -2.13
C ASP A 65 -11.92 -12.99 -3.27
N LEU A 66 -12.08 -11.67 -3.35
CA LEU A 66 -11.48 -10.81 -4.38
C LEU A 66 -10.20 -10.09 -3.90
N LEU A 67 -9.78 -10.28 -2.65
CA LEU A 67 -8.59 -9.61 -2.11
C LEU A 67 -7.36 -9.80 -3.00
N PRO A 68 -6.56 -8.76 -3.24
CA PRO A 68 -5.33 -8.88 -4.01
C PRO A 68 -4.29 -9.77 -3.32
N LEU A 69 -3.37 -10.32 -4.08
CA LEU A 69 -2.15 -10.93 -3.55
C LEU A 69 -1.15 -9.81 -3.25
N ILE A 70 -0.82 -9.61 -1.99
CA ILE A 70 0.07 -8.52 -1.57
C ILE A 70 1.46 -9.09 -1.25
N PHE A 71 2.49 -8.54 -1.87
CA PHE A 71 3.87 -8.82 -1.49
C PHE A 71 4.35 -7.76 -0.50
N MET A 72 4.65 -8.19 0.74
CA MET A 72 5.13 -7.30 1.80
C MET A 72 6.65 -7.28 1.84
N PRO A 73 7.31 -6.11 1.96
CA PRO A 73 8.76 -6.03 2.14
C PRO A 73 9.25 -6.78 3.37
N GLU A 74 8.45 -6.81 4.45
CA GLU A 74 8.78 -7.47 5.72
C GLU A 74 8.69 -9.00 5.63
N GLN A 75 7.92 -9.52 4.66
CA GLN A 75 7.75 -10.96 4.41
C GLN A 75 7.91 -11.23 2.91
N PRO A 76 9.12 -11.00 2.36
CA PRO A 76 9.36 -11.14 0.94
C PRO A 76 9.23 -12.60 0.49
N PRO A 77 8.91 -12.86 -0.78
CA PRO A 77 8.97 -14.21 -1.32
C PRO A 77 10.40 -14.75 -1.27
N ALA A 78 10.55 -16.05 -1.13
CA ALA A 78 11.87 -16.67 -1.05
C ALA A 78 12.73 -16.36 -2.28
N ASN A 79 12.11 -16.36 -3.46
CA ASN A 79 12.72 -16.04 -4.75
C ASN A 79 11.62 -15.79 -5.80
N ALA A 80 12.02 -15.55 -7.04
CA ALA A 80 11.09 -15.31 -8.14
C ALA A 80 10.20 -16.53 -8.44
N GLU A 81 10.73 -17.74 -8.35
CA GLU A 81 9.99 -18.97 -8.58
C GLU A 81 8.87 -19.16 -7.54
N ALA A 82 9.15 -18.87 -6.28
CA ALA A 82 8.14 -18.91 -5.21
C ALA A 82 7.02 -17.89 -5.46
N ALA A 83 7.37 -16.65 -5.85
CA ALA A 83 6.37 -15.65 -6.20
C ALA A 83 5.51 -16.07 -7.40
N LEU A 84 6.12 -16.66 -8.42
CA LEU A 84 5.39 -17.18 -9.59
C LEU A 84 4.47 -18.34 -9.24
N ALA A 85 4.87 -19.21 -8.31
CA ALA A 85 4.01 -20.31 -7.84
C ALA A 85 2.76 -19.78 -7.16
N GLU A 86 2.90 -18.79 -6.24
CA GLU A 86 1.76 -18.15 -5.56
C GLU A 86 0.80 -17.49 -6.56
N ILE A 87 1.34 -16.83 -7.60
CA ILE A 87 0.54 -16.21 -8.67
C ILE A 87 -0.19 -17.28 -9.48
N SER A 88 0.50 -18.37 -9.86
CA SER A 88 -0.08 -19.47 -10.61
C SER A 88 -1.22 -20.14 -9.84
N ASP A 89 -1.01 -20.43 -8.56
CA ASP A 89 -2.03 -21.02 -7.69
C ASP A 89 -3.27 -20.13 -7.58
N ARG A 90 -3.07 -18.81 -7.50
CA ARG A 90 -4.15 -17.83 -7.47
C ARG A 90 -4.94 -17.83 -8.78
N VAL A 91 -4.25 -17.79 -9.93
CA VAL A 91 -4.90 -17.83 -11.25
C VAL A 91 -5.65 -19.14 -11.46
N ASN A 92 -5.09 -20.27 -11.03
CA ASN A 92 -5.74 -21.59 -11.15
C ASN A 92 -7.01 -21.69 -10.29
N ARG A 93 -7.02 -21.07 -9.12
CA ARG A 93 -8.16 -21.08 -8.20
C ARG A 93 -9.26 -20.10 -8.61
N ASP A 94 -8.88 -18.85 -8.93
CA ASP A 94 -9.81 -17.71 -9.05
C ASP A 94 -10.01 -17.26 -10.51
N GLY A 95 -9.21 -17.80 -11.46
CA GLY A 95 -9.23 -17.41 -12.88
C GLY A 95 -8.40 -16.17 -13.18
N PHE A 96 -7.97 -15.41 -12.18
CA PHE A 96 -7.14 -14.20 -12.28
C PHE A 96 -6.34 -13.96 -11.01
N CYS A 97 -5.36 -13.07 -11.07
CA CYS A 97 -4.58 -12.61 -9.93
C CYS A 97 -4.25 -11.12 -10.07
N VAL A 98 -4.72 -10.30 -9.15
CA VAL A 98 -4.23 -8.92 -8.98
C VAL A 98 -3.19 -8.94 -7.88
N CYS A 99 -1.98 -8.50 -8.20
CA CYS A 99 -0.83 -8.47 -7.29
C CYS A 99 -0.50 -7.02 -6.94
N VAL A 100 -0.38 -6.73 -5.67
CA VAL A 100 0.20 -5.47 -5.18
C VAL A 100 1.66 -5.70 -4.86
N ILE A 101 2.53 -4.86 -5.43
CA ILE A 101 3.97 -5.03 -5.33
C ILE A 101 4.63 -3.68 -5.00
N PRO A 102 5.43 -3.58 -3.93
CA PRO A 102 6.21 -2.37 -3.65
C PRO A 102 7.29 -2.14 -4.71
N GLU A 103 7.57 -0.86 -4.99
CA GLU A 103 8.54 -0.45 -6.03
C GLU A 103 9.96 -1.00 -5.81
N THR A 104 10.33 -1.29 -4.56
CA THR A 104 11.63 -1.83 -4.17
C THR A 104 11.54 -3.27 -3.65
N LEU A 105 10.52 -4.04 -4.05
CA LEU A 105 10.38 -5.41 -3.58
C LEU A 105 11.64 -6.22 -3.85
N ARG A 106 12.11 -6.91 -2.82
CA ARG A 106 13.25 -7.82 -2.85
C ARG A 106 12.79 -9.27 -2.63
N ASP A 107 13.64 -10.21 -3.01
CA ASP A 107 13.50 -11.59 -2.56
C ASP A 107 14.12 -11.77 -1.15
N SER A 108 13.95 -12.96 -0.57
CA SER A 108 14.50 -13.25 0.77
C SER A 108 16.03 -13.08 0.88
N PRO A 109 16.85 -13.42 -0.14
CA PRO A 109 18.27 -13.08 -0.17
C PRO A 109 18.56 -11.56 -0.32
N GLY A 110 17.56 -10.72 -0.51
CA GLY A 110 17.69 -9.26 -0.57
C GLY A 110 17.93 -8.68 -1.98
N ARG A 111 17.76 -9.47 -3.05
CA ARG A 111 17.92 -9.00 -4.44
C ARG A 111 16.64 -8.32 -4.91
N HIS A 112 16.73 -7.17 -5.55
CA HIS A 112 15.58 -6.49 -6.13
C HIS A 112 15.03 -7.25 -7.33
N PHE A 113 13.71 -7.41 -7.40
CA PHE A 113 13.07 -8.05 -8.55
C PHE A 113 13.27 -7.29 -9.85
N GLY A 114 13.41 -5.96 -9.79
CA GLY A 114 13.72 -5.13 -10.95
C GLY A 114 15.19 -5.16 -11.38
N GLY A 115 16.08 -5.64 -10.50
CA GLY A 115 17.54 -5.61 -10.66
C GLY A 115 18.20 -4.73 -9.60
N ASP A 116 19.45 -5.06 -9.24
CA ASP A 116 20.17 -4.44 -8.12
C ASP A 116 20.94 -3.17 -8.52
N GLU A 117 21.05 -2.87 -9.81
CA GLU A 117 21.69 -1.64 -10.29
C GLU A 117 20.66 -0.50 -10.32
N PRO A 118 20.89 0.59 -9.55
CA PRO A 118 19.98 1.72 -9.57
C PRO A 118 20.05 2.47 -10.90
N LEU A 119 18.89 2.92 -11.40
CA LEU A 119 18.77 3.75 -12.59
C LEU A 119 19.30 5.18 -12.36
N SER A 120 19.14 5.68 -11.14
CA SER A 120 19.58 7.01 -10.71
C SER A 120 19.61 7.09 -9.19
N ILE A 121 20.28 8.13 -8.68
CA ILE A 121 20.29 8.48 -7.27
C ILE A 121 19.74 9.90 -7.16
N ASP A 122 18.78 10.12 -6.23
CA ASP A 122 18.21 11.46 -6.01
C ASP A 122 19.18 12.40 -5.28
N ALA A 123 18.78 13.67 -5.14
CA ALA A 123 19.59 14.69 -4.46
C ALA A 123 19.83 14.40 -2.96
N PHE A 124 19.10 13.46 -2.38
CA PHE A 124 19.21 13.04 -0.98
C PHE A 124 19.98 11.72 -0.81
N GLY A 125 20.51 11.15 -1.91
CA GLY A 125 21.27 9.91 -1.89
C GLY A 125 20.42 8.64 -1.98
N HIS A 126 19.12 8.74 -2.27
CA HIS A 126 18.26 7.56 -2.40
C HIS A 126 18.34 6.97 -3.81
N PRO A 127 18.62 5.66 -3.94
CA PRO A 127 18.65 5.00 -5.23
C PRO A 127 17.23 4.73 -5.75
N TYR A 128 17.05 4.91 -7.06
CA TYR A 128 15.86 4.49 -7.82
C TYR A 128 16.20 3.23 -8.60
N PHE A 129 15.48 2.15 -8.32
CA PHE A 129 15.66 0.87 -8.99
C PHE A 129 14.71 0.70 -10.18
N PRO A 130 15.02 -0.21 -11.12
CA PRO A 130 14.08 -0.62 -12.15
C PRO A 130 12.79 -1.21 -11.54
N SER A 131 11.67 -1.05 -12.25
CA SER A 131 10.36 -1.48 -11.80
C SER A 131 10.30 -2.99 -11.50
N ALA A 132 9.97 -3.34 -10.26
CA ALA A 132 9.73 -4.70 -9.83
C ALA A 132 8.52 -5.32 -10.55
N ALA A 133 7.44 -4.55 -10.74
CA ALA A 133 6.25 -5.01 -11.46
C ALA A 133 6.51 -5.27 -12.94
N ALA A 134 7.32 -4.43 -13.59
CA ALA A 134 7.71 -4.68 -14.99
C ALA A 134 8.53 -5.98 -15.14
N ALA A 135 9.44 -6.24 -14.20
CA ALA A 135 10.23 -7.46 -14.18
C ALA A 135 9.35 -8.71 -13.94
N MET A 136 8.46 -8.65 -12.94
CA MET A 136 7.52 -9.73 -12.64
C MET A 136 6.54 -9.99 -13.79
N THR A 137 6.08 -8.94 -14.49
CA THR A 137 5.25 -9.08 -15.68
C THR A 137 5.95 -9.90 -16.75
N ARG A 138 7.23 -9.62 -17.04
CA ARG A 138 8.03 -10.41 -17.99
C ARG A 138 8.19 -11.85 -17.54
N LEU A 139 8.50 -12.08 -16.26
CA LEU A 139 8.65 -13.42 -15.70
C LEU A 139 7.37 -14.25 -15.82
N VAL A 140 6.20 -13.68 -15.53
CA VAL A 140 4.90 -14.34 -15.71
C VAL A 140 4.69 -14.71 -17.18
N GLN A 141 4.96 -13.80 -18.11
CA GLN A 141 4.81 -14.07 -19.55
C GLN A 141 5.77 -15.15 -20.03
N GLU A 142 7.02 -15.12 -19.57
CA GLU A 142 8.06 -16.07 -20.01
C GLU A 142 7.92 -17.45 -19.37
N LYS A 143 7.63 -17.52 -18.08
CA LYS A 143 7.64 -18.77 -17.31
C LYS A 143 6.26 -19.44 -17.23
N LEU A 144 5.21 -18.65 -16.98
CA LEU A 144 3.85 -19.18 -16.85
C LEU A 144 3.07 -19.16 -18.17
N LYS A 145 3.58 -18.47 -19.21
CA LYS A 145 2.90 -18.29 -20.51
C LYS A 145 1.52 -17.63 -20.38
N LEU A 146 1.33 -16.87 -19.31
CA LEU A 146 0.12 -16.09 -19.05
C LEU A 146 0.30 -14.66 -19.54
N ARG A 147 -0.79 -14.05 -20.01
CA ARG A 147 -0.81 -12.60 -20.26
C ARG A 147 -0.76 -11.86 -18.92
N ALA A 148 0.13 -10.90 -18.82
CA ALA A 148 0.27 -10.08 -17.64
C ALA A 148 0.42 -8.62 -18.03
N ARG A 149 -0.08 -7.73 -17.16
CA ARG A 149 0.09 -6.27 -17.24
C ARG A 149 0.59 -5.73 -15.91
N TYR A 150 1.12 -4.53 -15.94
CA TYR A 150 1.38 -3.78 -14.72
C TYR A 150 0.91 -2.34 -14.88
N GLU A 151 0.47 -1.78 -13.77
CA GLU A 151 0.11 -0.37 -13.60
C GLU A 151 1.02 0.23 -12.54
N ARG A 152 1.48 1.45 -12.77
CA ARG A 152 2.35 2.19 -11.87
C ARG A 152 1.76 3.58 -11.63
N PRO A 153 0.86 3.73 -10.65
CA PRO A 153 0.25 5.04 -10.36
C PRO A 153 1.27 6.12 -10.05
N GLY A 154 2.40 5.76 -9.43
CA GLY A 154 3.48 6.68 -9.13
C GLY A 154 2.98 7.91 -8.36
N THR A 155 3.40 9.09 -8.80
CA THR A 155 3.02 10.36 -8.16
C THR A 155 1.53 10.73 -8.35
N ALA A 156 0.83 10.15 -9.33
CA ALA A 156 -0.61 10.39 -9.53
C ALA A 156 -1.41 10.04 -8.27
N ALA A 157 -1.00 8.99 -7.57
CA ALA A 157 -1.66 8.54 -6.35
C ALA A 157 -1.66 9.59 -5.22
N ARG A 158 -0.62 10.41 -5.12
CA ARG A 158 -0.53 11.48 -4.10
C ARG A 158 -0.99 12.85 -4.61
N MET A 159 -1.43 12.96 -5.85
CA MET A 159 -1.90 14.21 -6.47
C MET A 159 -3.42 14.26 -6.62
N SER A 160 -4.13 13.18 -6.29
CA SER A 160 -5.59 13.07 -6.49
C SER A 160 -6.35 13.81 -5.39
N VAL A 161 -6.74 15.05 -5.67
CA VAL A 161 -7.54 15.85 -4.74
C VAL A 161 -8.93 15.24 -4.49
N SER A 162 -9.53 14.62 -5.51
CA SER A 162 -10.87 14.01 -5.41
C SER A 162 -10.94 12.81 -4.44
N LEU A 163 -9.80 12.17 -4.18
CA LEU A 163 -9.68 11.04 -3.24
C LEU A 163 -8.89 11.41 -1.97
N ALA A 164 -8.67 12.71 -1.73
CA ALA A 164 -8.05 13.13 -0.48
C ALA A 164 -8.93 12.76 0.72
N SER A 165 -8.30 12.28 1.80
CA SER A 165 -8.99 12.04 3.06
C SER A 165 -9.22 13.36 3.80
N SER A 166 -10.44 13.56 4.33
CA SER A 166 -10.75 14.73 5.18
C SER A 166 -9.94 14.69 6.47
N VAL A 167 -9.74 13.51 7.06
CA VAL A 167 -8.91 13.32 8.26
C VAL A 167 -7.47 13.76 7.98
N ASP A 168 -6.88 13.30 6.86
CA ASP A 168 -5.53 13.67 6.46
C ASP A 168 -5.36 15.19 6.27
N GLN A 169 -6.35 15.84 5.65
CA GLN A 169 -6.33 17.29 5.44
C GLN A 169 -6.37 18.07 6.75
N GLU A 170 -7.25 17.68 7.67
CA GLU A 170 -7.41 18.30 8.99
C GLU A 170 -6.14 18.11 9.83
N GLU A 171 -5.60 16.92 9.88
CA GLU A 171 -4.39 16.60 10.63
C GLU A 171 -3.15 17.28 10.04
N ALA A 172 -3.00 17.30 8.72
CA ALA A 172 -1.90 18.01 8.05
C ALA A 172 -1.93 19.51 8.35
N TYR A 173 -3.13 20.12 8.34
CA TYR A 173 -3.31 21.53 8.71
C TYR A 173 -2.95 21.77 10.17
N GLY A 174 -3.45 20.92 11.09
CA GLY A 174 -3.18 21.00 12.51
C GLY A 174 -1.69 20.87 12.84
N LEU A 175 -0.99 19.92 12.19
CA LEU A 175 0.45 19.75 12.32
C LEU A 175 1.23 20.99 11.85
N GLY A 176 0.85 21.55 10.68
CA GLY A 176 1.48 22.75 10.16
C GLY A 176 1.31 23.95 11.10
N TRP A 177 0.09 24.16 11.62
CA TRP A 177 -0.18 25.20 12.60
C TRP A 177 0.63 25.01 13.88
N ALA A 178 0.66 23.79 14.41
CA ALA A 178 1.40 23.46 15.61
C ALA A 178 2.92 23.61 15.43
N ALA A 179 3.46 23.25 14.28
CA ALA A 179 4.87 23.45 13.96
C ALA A 179 5.24 24.93 13.93
N ALA A 180 4.42 25.76 13.27
CA ALA A 180 4.61 27.21 13.22
C ALA A 180 4.57 27.85 14.62
N ALA A 181 3.59 27.46 15.46
CA ALA A 181 3.47 27.96 16.83
C ALA A 181 4.69 27.62 17.70
N ARG A 182 5.21 26.38 17.57
CA ARG A 182 6.42 25.94 18.29
C ARG A 182 7.67 26.67 17.81
N ALA A 183 7.82 26.84 16.50
CA ALA A 183 8.94 27.61 15.95
C ALA A 183 8.93 29.07 16.43
N ALA A 184 7.75 29.70 16.50
CA ALA A 184 7.60 31.07 17.01
C ALA A 184 8.01 31.23 18.52
N THR A 185 7.98 30.13 19.27
CA THR A 185 8.45 30.10 20.68
C THR A 185 9.89 29.62 20.82
N GLY A 186 10.64 29.46 19.69
CA GLY A 186 12.06 29.11 19.70
C GLY A 186 12.33 27.59 19.77
N ALA A 187 11.33 26.74 19.58
CA ALA A 187 11.56 25.29 19.50
C ALA A 187 12.39 24.93 18.25
N SER A 188 13.38 24.07 18.42
CA SER A 188 14.31 23.59 17.38
C SER A 188 14.52 22.08 17.53
N ASP A 189 14.97 21.44 16.45
CA ASP A 189 15.36 20.03 16.41
C ASP A 189 14.26 19.03 16.78
N ILE A 190 13.00 19.42 16.53
CA ILE A 190 11.82 18.59 16.77
C ILE A 190 11.03 18.38 15.48
N MET A 191 10.35 17.24 15.41
CA MET A 191 9.24 16.98 14.49
C MET A 191 7.92 17.02 15.26
N VAL A 192 6.90 17.64 14.69
CA VAL A 192 5.52 17.55 15.21
C VAL A 192 4.96 16.18 14.82
N THR A 193 4.33 15.50 15.77
CA THR A 193 3.83 14.12 15.62
C THR A 193 2.32 14.04 15.76
N LEU A 194 1.76 12.98 15.21
CA LEU A 194 0.40 12.51 15.47
C LEU A 194 0.47 11.38 16.49
N ASP A 195 -0.18 11.55 17.62
CA ASP A 195 -0.21 10.58 18.70
C ASP A 195 -1.65 10.05 18.83
N ARG A 196 -1.89 8.82 18.39
CA ARG A 196 -3.22 8.21 18.46
C ARG A 196 -3.67 8.04 19.90
N VAL A 197 -4.85 8.59 20.23
CA VAL A 197 -5.46 8.56 21.56
C VAL A 197 -6.55 7.50 21.64
N SER A 198 -7.33 7.30 20.57
CA SER A 198 -8.46 6.37 20.50
C SER A 198 -8.66 5.85 19.07
N ASP A 199 -9.12 4.61 18.97
CA ASP A 199 -9.47 3.96 17.68
C ASP A 199 -10.96 4.13 17.35
N ALA A 200 -11.84 4.12 18.36
CA ALA A 200 -13.29 4.20 18.16
C ALA A 200 -13.96 5.04 19.25
N PRO A 201 -14.38 6.29 18.98
CA PRO A 201 -14.11 7.02 17.76
C PRO A 201 -12.62 7.33 17.61
N TYR A 202 -12.14 7.41 16.35
CA TYR A 202 -10.76 7.78 16.08
C TYR A 202 -10.46 9.20 16.58
N GLN A 203 -9.36 9.30 17.33
CA GLN A 203 -8.86 10.57 17.85
C GLN A 203 -7.34 10.57 17.85
N CYS A 204 -6.77 11.69 17.46
CA CYS A 204 -5.33 11.90 17.44
C CYS A 204 -4.97 13.23 18.12
N ALA A 205 -3.95 13.22 18.95
CA ALA A 205 -3.37 14.42 19.56
C ALA A 205 -2.11 14.83 18.81
N ILE A 206 -1.74 16.10 18.90
CA ILE A 206 -0.49 16.61 18.31
C ILE A 206 0.60 16.62 19.38
N GLY A 207 1.63 15.81 19.16
CA GLY A 207 2.81 15.70 19.98
C GLY A 207 4.07 16.31 19.36
N THR A 208 5.23 15.92 19.89
CA THR A 208 6.55 16.23 19.32
C THR A 208 7.53 15.12 19.60
N ALA A 209 8.49 14.93 18.71
CA ALA A 209 9.61 14.02 18.90
C ALA A 209 10.94 14.66 18.42
N PRO A 210 12.09 14.31 19.04
CA PRO A 210 13.38 14.80 18.60
C PRO A 210 13.71 14.30 17.18
N LEU A 211 14.19 15.17 16.28
CA LEU A 211 14.59 14.80 14.92
C LEU A 211 15.66 13.73 14.91
N SER A 212 16.57 13.70 15.87
CA SER A 212 17.63 12.69 16.02
C SER A 212 17.10 11.26 16.21
N GLN A 213 15.86 11.11 16.65
CA GLN A 213 15.21 9.82 16.86
C GLN A 213 14.38 9.37 15.64
N ILE A 214 14.21 10.25 14.65
CA ILE A 214 13.37 10.02 13.48
C ILE A 214 14.21 9.94 12.19
N ALA A 215 15.17 10.84 12.05
CA ALA A 215 15.97 10.94 10.83
C ALA A 215 16.66 9.61 10.48
N ASN A 216 16.56 9.21 9.21
CA ASN A 216 17.11 7.96 8.67
C ASN A 216 16.60 6.67 9.35
N ARG A 217 15.42 6.71 9.95
CA ARG A 217 14.78 5.53 10.55
C ARG A 217 13.49 5.23 9.82
N VAL A 218 13.18 3.93 9.73
CA VAL A 218 11.95 3.41 9.13
C VAL A 218 11.18 2.63 10.19
N ARG A 219 9.87 2.85 10.24
CA ARG A 219 8.93 2.05 11.02
C ARG A 219 8.42 0.92 10.12
N PRO A 220 8.80 -0.33 10.35
CA PRO A 220 8.31 -1.45 9.56
C PRO A 220 6.82 -1.67 9.78
N PHE A 221 6.18 -2.37 8.85
CA PHE A 221 4.79 -2.79 8.99
C PHE A 221 4.69 -3.87 10.08
N PRO A 222 3.83 -3.71 11.10
CA PRO A 222 3.76 -4.65 12.22
C PRO A 222 3.29 -6.04 11.78
N ASN A 223 3.94 -7.09 12.28
CA ASN A 223 3.55 -8.48 11.99
C ASN A 223 2.09 -8.79 12.38
N GLY A 224 1.55 -8.18 13.44
CA GLY A 224 0.16 -8.35 13.85
C GLY A 224 -0.87 -7.74 12.87
N PHE A 225 -0.43 -6.93 11.93
CA PHE A 225 -1.26 -6.32 10.89
C PHE A 225 -1.26 -7.10 9.57
N ALA A 226 -0.27 -7.97 9.35
CA ALA A 226 -0.24 -8.90 8.22
C ALA A 226 -0.89 -10.23 8.58
N THR A 227 -1.47 -10.91 7.58
CA THR A 227 -1.86 -12.32 7.69
C THR A 227 -0.62 -13.20 7.91
N THR A 228 -0.82 -14.41 8.43
CA THR A 228 0.30 -15.31 8.78
C THR A 228 1.18 -15.67 7.58
N ASP A 229 0.60 -15.71 6.39
CA ASP A 229 1.30 -15.95 5.13
C ASP A 229 1.99 -14.68 4.56
N GLY A 230 1.76 -13.52 5.20
CA GLY A 230 2.30 -12.23 4.75
C GLY A 230 1.74 -11.73 3.42
N ARG A 231 0.60 -12.25 2.98
CA ARG A 231 0.01 -11.92 1.67
C ARG A 231 -1.30 -11.14 1.76
N GLY A 232 -1.71 -10.78 2.96
CA GLY A 232 -2.92 -10.01 3.22
C GLY A 232 -2.83 -9.20 4.51
N ILE A 233 -3.97 -8.65 4.93
CA ILE A 233 -4.12 -7.83 6.13
C ILE A 233 -5.08 -8.46 7.14
N THR A 234 -4.85 -8.17 8.42
CA THR A 234 -5.73 -8.58 9.52
C THR A 234 -6.85 -7.56 9.76
N ASP A 235 -7.87 -7.98 10.52
CA ASP A 235 -8.94 -7.08 10.97
C ASP A 235 -8.38 -5.97 11.90
N SER A 236 -7.28 -6.25 12.62
CA SER A 236 -6.58 -5.23 13.43
C SER A 236 -6.03 -4.09 12.56
N PHE A 237 -5.46 -4.40 11.39
CA PHE A 237 -5.03 -3.34 10.46
C PHE A 237 -6.21 -2.59 9.87
N ARG A 238 -7.32 -3.27 9.55
CA ARG A 238 -8.54 -2.60 9.10
C ARG A 238 -9.07 -1.63 10.14
N ALA A 239 -9.17 -2.05 11.39
CA ALA A 239 -9.60 -1.21 12.50
C ALA A 239 -8.69 0.01 12.68
N TYR A 240 -7.38 -0.18 12.53
CA TYR A 240 -6.38 0.90 12.58
C TYR A 240 -6.52 1.89 11.42
N ALA A 241 -6.62 1.41 10.18
CA ALA A 241 -6.41 2.22 9.00
C ALA A 241 -7.70 2.82 8.41
N LEU A 242 -8.85 2.13 8.51
CA LEU A 242 -10.10 2.62 7.91
C LEU A 242 -10.53 4.00 8.43
N PRO A 243 -10.43 4.33 9.72
CA PRO A 243 -10.80 5.67 10.21
C PRO A 243 -9.99 6.80 9.57
N LEU A 244 -8.74 6.52 9.17
CA LEU A 244 -7.87 7.50 8.55
C LEU A 244 -8.31 7.91 7.14
N LEU A 245 -9.10 7.08 6.45
CA LEU A 245 -9.51 7.32 5.08
C LEU A 245 -10.70 8.31 4.96
N GLY A 246 -11.25 8.74 6.10
CA GLY A 246 -12.42 9.61 6.17
C GLY A 246 -13.75 8.85 5.98
N GLU A 247 -14.85 9.59 5.96
CA GLU A 247 -16.19 9.03 5.80
C GLU A 247 -16.39 8.48 4.37
N GLN A 248 -17.07 7.32 4.27
CA GLN A 248 -17.41 6.67 3.00
C GLN A 248 -16.23 6.64 1.99
N PRO A 249 -15.08 6.03 2.37
CA PRO A 249 -13.88 6.10 1.54
C PRO A 249 -14.01 5.35 0.21
N PHE A 250 -14.99 4.45 0.08
CA PHE A 250 -15.15 3.57 -1.08
C PHE A 250 -16.56 3.67 -1.65
N PRO A 251 -16.71 3.67 -2.99
CA PRO A 251 -18.03 3.57 -3.63
C PRO A 251 -18.63 2.16 -3.41
N ASP A 252 -19.96 2.08 -3.35
CA ASP A 252 -20.65 0.81 -3.37
C ASP A 252 -20.74 0.27 -4.80
N TYR A 253 -20.32 -0.98 -5.00
CA TYR A 253 -20.54 -1.70 -6.25
C TYR A 253 -21.72 -2.66 -6.11
N ALA A 254 -22.69 -2.54 -7.02
CA ALA A 254 -23.76 -3.53 -7.11
C ALA A 254 -23.18 -4.87 -7.58
N ARG A 255 -23.25 -5.90 -6.74
CA ARG A 255 -22.97 -7.29 -7.15
C ARG A 255 -24.27 -7.92 -7.61
N VAL A 256 -24.32 -8.38 -8.85
CA VAL A 256 -25.48 -9.12 -9.37
C VAL A 256 -25.35 -10.56 -8.88
N ASP A 257 -26.32 -11.00 -8.09
CA ASP A 257 -26.43 -12.40 -7.71
C ASP A 257 -27.11 -13.19 -8.85
N PHE A 258 -26.27 -13.80 -9.68
CA PHE A 258 -26.74 -14.58 -10.82
C PHE A 258 -27.51 -15.84 -10.41
N SER A 259 -27.41 -16.31 -9.15
CA SER A 259 -28.19 -17.45 -8.66
C SER A 259 -29.70 -17.13 -8.58
N ARG A 260 -30.07 -15.85 -8.61
CA ARG A 260 -31.45 -15.36 -8.57
C ARG A 260 -32.02 -15.04 -9.94
N ILE A 261 -31.25 -15.21 -11.00
CA ILE A 261 -31.68 -15.00 -12.39
C ILE A 261 -31.98 -16.39 -12.96
N VAL A 262 -33.14 -16.92 -12.60
CA VAL A 262 -33.71 -18.15 -13.19
C VAL A 262 -35.00 -17.79 -13.88
#